data_39270e79377f4b4e6900730d956ebab1
#
_entry.id   39270e79377f4b4e6900730d956ebab1
#
_cell.length_a   1.000
_cell.length_b   1.000
_cell.length_c   1.000
_cell.angle_alpha   90.00
_cell.angle_beta   90.00
_cell.angle_gamma   90.00
#
_symmetry.space_group_name_H-M   'P 1'
#
loop_
_entity.id
_entity.type
_entity.pdbx_description
1 polymer ?
#
loop_
_entity_poly.entity_id
_entity_poly.type
_entity_poly.pdbx_seq_one_letter_code
_entity_poly.pdbx_strand_id
1 'polypeptide(L)'
;IYFNQHRGIGSDNPEDELVVMPFYRSMRSPQRDSTSYLMPLGLTITDDRARKYHEVDAPWPIIVFARGEGKTVNRVWPFFSQAHNDSIESNAYLWPLYKFNGIHADTLDRGRTRILLFLYQHAKDKNLTTGKYRSRTDLWPLFVHRHNLDGTSRLQVLAPLETLLPMSKSIERNWSPLWTVWRGEKNPATGETSQSLLWNLYRRETSPTTKKGSLLFGLFQYESNAESKRWRLFYLPLKKSQSRSDHVPEHR
;
A
#
# COMPACT_ATOMS: atom_id res chain seq x y z
N ILE A 1 -12.26 33.85 30.72
CA ILE A 1 -12.26 32.90 31.85
C ILE A 1 -10.84 32.85 32.41
N TYR A 2 -10.69 33.04 33.70
CA TYR A 2 -9.42 32.94 34.42
C TYR A 2 -9.52 31.81 35.43
N PHE A 3 -8.50 30.93 35.49
CA PHE A 3 -8.32 29.98 36.57
C PHE A 3 -6.83 29.68 36.79
N ASN A 4 -6.51 29.40 38.04
CA ASN A 4 -5.19 28.91 38.46
C ASN A 4 -5.40 27.61 39.23
N GLN A 5 -4.73 26.56 38.83
CA GLN A 5 -4.91 25.24 39.41
C GLN A 5 -3.57 24.60 39.68
N HIS A 6 -3.45 23.99 40.88
CA HIS A 6 -2.33 23.15 41.27
C HIS A 6 -2.80 21.69 41.27
N ARG A 7 -2.13 20.83 40.56
CA ARG A 7 -2.44 19.41 40.48
C ARG A 7 -1.26 18.58 40.96
N GLY A 8 -1.54 17.39 41.52
CA GLY A 8 -0.51 16.45 41.89
C GLY A 8 0.34 16.90 43.09
N ILE A 9 -0.22 17.69 43.99
CA ILE A 9 0.46 18.11 45.23
C ILE A 9 0.87 16.85 46.01
N GLY A 10 2.19 16.71 46.29
CA GLY A 10 2.75 15.54 46.96
C GLY A 10 3.13 14.38 46.02
N SER A 11 2.98 14.52 44.72
CA SER A 11 3.53 13.59 43.72
C SER A 11 4.92 14.06 43.26
N ASP A 12 5.66 13.16 42.58
CA ASP A 12 6.99 13.45 42.03
C ASP A 12 6.94 14.46 40.85
N ASN A 13 5.74 14.75 40.32
CA ASN A 13 5.55 15.67 39.22
C ASN A 13 4.33 16.58 39.47
N PRO A 14 4.38 17.55 40.39
CA PRO A 14 3.32 18.52 40.58
C PRO A 14 3.21 19.44 39.38
N GLU A 15 1.98 19.81 39.02
CA GLU A 15 1.67 20.65 37.86
C GLU A 15 0.98 21.95 38.30
N ASP A 16 1.52 23.07 37.87
CA ASP A 16 0.94 24.40 38.02
C ASP A 16 0.35 24.84 36.69
N GLU A 17 -0.96 25.09 36.65
CA GLU A 17 -1.65 25.51 35.47
C GLU A 17 -2.30 26.89 35.68
N LEU A 18 -1.91 27.87 34.88
CA LEU A 18 -2.50 29.18 34.80
C LEU A 18 -3.18 29.39 33.45
N VAL A 19 -4.47 29.74 33.43
CA VAL A 19 -5.23 29.93 32.21
C VAL A 19 -5.96 31.27 32.22
N VAL A 20 -5.81 32.05 31.15
CA VAL A 20 -6.51 33.29 30.86
C VAL A 20 -7.11 33.15 29.45
N MET A 21 -8.26 32.51 29.36
CA MET A 21 -8.93 32.25 28.09
C MET A 21 -9.38 33.51 27.38
N PRO A 22 -9.19 33.63 26.05
CA PRO A 22 -8.47 32.74 25.11
C PRO A 22 -6.99 33.13 24.94
N PHE A 23 -6.46 34.08 25.71
CA PHE A 23 -5.20 34.75 25.44
C PHE A 23 -3.95 33.96 25.85
N TYR A 24 -4.01 33.30 27.00
CA TYR A 24 -2.81 32.72 27.60
C TYR A 24 -3.10 31.45 28.40
N ARG A 25 -2.22 30.46 28.27
CA ARG A 25 -2.15 29.28 29.12
C ARG A 25 -0.70 28.97 29.41
N SER A 26 -0.38 28.75 30.66
CA SER A 26 0.93 28.25 31.10
C SER A 26 0.73 27.00 31.96
N MET A 27 1.43 25.94 31.63
CA MET A 27 1.52 24.74 32.44
C MET A 27 2.98 24.50 32.76
N ARG A 28 3.29 24.35 34.00
CA ARG A 28 4.63 24.17 34.53
C ARG A 28 4.70 22.91 35.38
N SER A 29 5.67 22.06 35.12
CA SER A 29 5.99 20.92 35.95
C SER A 29 7.50 20.64 35.92
N PRO A 30 8.05 19.86 36.87
CA PRO A 30 9.47 19.48 36.83
C PRO A 30 9.89 18.80 35.52
N GLN A 31 8.98 18.06 34.89
CA GLN A 31 9.26 17.29 33.68
C GLN A 31 8.89 18.03 32.39
N ARG A 32 7.85 18.92 32.42
CA ARG A 32 7.31 19.52 31.22
C ARG A 32 6.82 20.94 31.46
N ASP A 33 7.21 21.84 30.58
CA ASP A 33 6.68 23.20 30.49
C ASP A 33 5.91 23.35 29.17
N SER A 34 4.73 23.99 29.22
CA SER A 34 3.96 24.34 28.04
C SER A 34 3.37 25.72 28.18
N THR A 35 3.58 26.57 27.19
CA THR A 35 3.04 27.93 27.14
C THR A 35 2.29 28.11 25.83
N SER A 36 1.03 28.55 25.92
CA SER A 36 0.18 28.78 24.74
C SER A 36 -0.34 30.22 24.77
N TYR A 37 -0.31 30.86 23.60
CA TYR A 37 -0.84 32.21 23.37
C TYR A 37 -1.97 32.13 22.32
N LEU A 38 -3.08 32.85 22.52
CA LEU A 38 -4.23 32.94 21.62
C LEU A 38 -4.82 31.56 21.23
N MET A 39 -5.16 30.78 22.23
CA MET A 39 -5.72 29.43 22.03
C MET A 39 -7.07 29.45 21.31
N PRO A 40 -7.38 28.46 20.43
CA PRO A 40 -6.53 27.32 20.03
C PRO A 40 -5.63 27.61 18.82
N LEU A 41 -5.74 28.80 18.19
CA LEU A 41 -5.14 29.10 16.88
C LEU A 41 -3.79 29.83 16.97
N GLY A 42 -3.29 30.06 18.16
CA GLY A 42 -2.05 30.82 18.35
C GLY A 42 -0.80 29.98 18.46
N LEU A 43 0.20 30.56 19.12
CA LEU A 43 1.51 29.95 19.35
C LEU A 43 1.46 29.07 20.60
N THR A 44 1.96 27.83 20.48
CA THR A 44 2.21 26.96 21.64
C THR A 44 3.67 26.52 21.63
N ILE A 45 4.35 26.68 22.75
CA ILE A 45 5.72 26.24 22.98
C ILE A 45 5.69 25.20 24.09
N THR A 46 6.24 24.02 23.83
CA THR A 46 6.30 22.92 24.78
C THR A 46 7.73 22.43 24.91
N ASP A 47 8.21 22.37 26.14
CA ASP A 47 9.50 21.79 26.53
C ASP A 47 9.26 20.59 27.45
N ASP A 48 9.63 19.41 27.00
CA ASP A 48 9.59 18.17 27.80
C ASP A 48 11.03 17.75 28.13
N ARG A 49 11.43 17.99 29.39
CA ARG A 49 12.80 17.71 29.86
C ARG A 49 13.07 16.21 29.98
N ALA A 50 12.04 15.44 30.33
CA ALA A 50 12.17 14.00 30.49
C ALA A 50 12.48 13.30 29.14
N ARG A 51 11.94 13.84 28.05
CA ARG A 51 12.13 13.32 26.68
C ARG A 51 13.10 14.16 25.84
N LYS A 52 13.73 15.18 26.43
CA LYS A 52 14.56 16.16 25.72
C LYS A 52 13.87 16.66 24.44
N TYR A 53 12.60 17.02 24.57
CA TYR A 53 11.71 17.32 23.46
C TYR A 53 11.27 18.78 23.51
N HIS A 54 11.46 19.49 22.40
CA HIS A 54 11.02 20.85 22.21
C HIS A 54 10.08 20.92 21.01
N GLU A 55 8.89 21.53 21.19
CA GLU A 55 7.88 21.68 20.13
C GLU A 55 7.36 23.11 20.10
N VAL A 56 7.25 23.66 18.90
CA VAL A 56 6.66 24.97 18.62
C VAL A 56 5.57 24.80 17.57
N ASP A 57 4.35 25.18 17.95
CA ASP A 57 3.17 25.14 17.09
C ASP A 57 2.65 26.55 16.86
N ALA A 58 2.35 26.90 15.59
CA ALA A 58 1.87 28.26 15.30
C ALA A 58 1.09 28.35 13.95
N PRO A 59 -0.21 28.12 13.87
CA PRO A 59 -1.10 27.34 14.75
C PRO A 59 -1.02 25.83 14.50
N TRP A 60 -1.30 25.05 15.53
CA TRP A 60 -1.47 23.60 15.36
C TRP A 60 -2.76 23.29 14.59
N PRO A 61 -2.78 22.32 13.65
CA PRO A 61 -1.70 21.45 13.17
C PRO A 61 -0.98 21.97 11.92
N ILE A 62 -1.12 23.27 11.57
CA ILE A 62 -0.64 23.85 10.30
C ILE A 62 0.87 24.04 10.33
N ILE A 63 1.39 24.72 11.36
CA ILE A 63 2.82 24.93 11.53
C ILE A 63 3.26 24.21 12.80
N VAL A 64 4.18 23.27 12.66
CA VAL A 64 4.72 22.45 13.75
C VAL A 64 6.21 22.25 13.54
N PHE A 65 7.02 22.67 14.49
CA PHE A 65 8.44 22.38 14.56
C PHE A 65 8.73 21.66 15.88
N ALA A 66 9.13 20.41 15.79
CA ALA A 66 9.42 19.61 16.96
C ALA A 66 10.74 18.89 16.81
N ARG A 67 11.52 18.88 17.88
CA ARG A 67 12.80 18.20 17.98
C ARG A 67 12.94 17.56 19.36
N GLY A 68 13.32 16.30 19.37
CA GLY A 68 13.55 15.57 20.61
C GLY A 68 14.27 14.27 20.34
N GLU A 69 14.60 13.54 21.42
CA GLU A 69 15.23 12.26 21.32
C GLU A 69 14.35 11.30 20.52
N GLY A 70 14.86 10.82 19.37
CA GLY A 70 14.15 9.90 18.48
C GLY A 70 12.96 10.49 17.70
N LYS A 71 12.68 11.82 17.76
CA LYS A 71 11.58 12.43 16.99
C LYS A 71 11.94 13.81 16.45
N THR A 72 11.74 13.98 15.15
CA THR A 72 11.83 15.27 14.47
C THR A 72 10.59 15.52 13.62
N VAL A 73 9.98 16.70 13.75
CA VAL A 73 8.86 17.13 12.90
C VAL A 73 9.11 18.52 12.39
N ASN A 74 9.05 18.70 11.08
CA ASN A 74 9.04 20.00 10.42
C ASN A 74 7.80 20.04 9.52
N ARG A 75 6.84 20.91 9.83
CA ARG A 75 5.59 21.02 9.08
C ARG A 75 5.21 22.45 8.83
N VAL A 76 4.94 22.77 7.60
CA VAL A 76 4.22 23.98 7.16
C VAL A 76 3.19 23.52 6.13
N TRP A 77 2.04 23.11 6.63
CA TRP A 77 0.96 22.61 5.80
C TRP A 77 0.29 23.74 5.02
N PRO A 78 -0.08 23.56 3.72
CA PRO A 78 0.01 22.34 2.90
C PRO A 78 1.33 22.16 2.14
N PHE A 79 2.33 23.05 2.33
CA PHE A 79 3.55 23.10 1.53
C PHE A 79 4.46 21.90 1.78
N PHE A 80 4.80 21.65 3.04
CA PHE A 80 5.60 20.49 3.39
C PHE A 80 5.28 19.98 4.80
N SER A 81 5.51 18.71 4.99
CA SER A 81 5.49 18.04 6.29
C SER A 81 6.53 16.91 6.25
N GLN A 82 7.49 16.98 7.13
CA GLN A 82 8.50 15.95 7.33
C GLN A 82 8.44 15.53 8.79
N ALA A 83 8.18 14.27 9.03
CA ALA A 83 8.20 13.69 10.36
C ALA A 83 9.03 12.42 10.34
N HIS A 84 9.97 12.34 11.24
CA HIS A 84 10.88 11.22 11.38
C HIS A 84 11.01 10.82 12.85
N ASN A 85 10.95 9.52 13.11
CA ASN A 85 11.38 8.92 14.36
C ASN A 85 12.18 7.64 14.04
N ASP A 86 12.64 6.92 15.07
CA ASP A 86 13.51 5.74 14.93
C ASP A 86 12.91 4.65 14.02
N SER A 87 11.60 4.57 13.91
CA SER A 87 10.91 3.51 13.17
C SER A 87 10.00 4.03 12.06
N ILE A 88 9.64 5.32 12.05
CA ILE A 88 8.64 5.85 11.15
C ILE A 88 9.17 7.10 10.44
N GLU A 89 9.03 7.12 9.13
CA GLU A 89 9.26 8.27 8.28
C GLU A 89 7.97 8.68 7.56
N SER A 90 7.64 9.96 7.59
CA SER A 90 6.46 10.49 6.89
C SER A 90 6.80 11.82 6.25
N ASN A 91 6.80 11.87 4.93
CA ASN A 91 7.11 13.05 4.14
C ASN A 91 5.92 13.41 3.25
N ALA A 92 5.53 14.67 3.23
CA ALA A 92 4.54 15.19 2.29
C ALA A 92 5.01 16.54 1.74
N TYR A 93 4.81 16.75 0.44
CA TYR A 93 5.18 17.99 -0.25
C TYR A 93 4.00 18.46 -1.11
N LEU A 94 3.66 19.74 -0.96
CA LEU A 94 2.56 20.37 -1.69
C LEU A 94 1.29 19.49 -1.66
N TRP A 95 0.87 19.13 -0.44
CA TRP A 95 -0.30 18.25 -0.28
C TRP A 95 -1.49 18.74 -1.14
N PRO A 96 -2.12 17.89 -1.95
CA PRO A 96 -2.04 16.41 -1.99
C PRO A 96 -1.10 15.84 -3.07
N LEU A 97 -0.13 16.63 -3.60
CA LEU A 97 0.68 16.20 -4.73
C LEU A 97 1.55 14.98 -4.41
N TYR A 98 2.28 15.01 -3.29
CA TYR A 98 3.18 13.92 -2.92
C TYR A 98 3.05 13.56 -1.45
N LYS A 99 3.00 12.28 -1.14
CA LYS A 99 3.09 11.73 0.21
C LYS A 99 3.87 10.42 0.22
N PHE A 100 4.84 10.32 1.13
CA PHE A 100 5.58 9.10 1.45
C PHE A 100 5.39 8.74 2.92
N ASN A 101 5.18 7.46 3.21
CA ASN A 101 5.21 6.92 4.57
C ASN A 101 6.09 5.68 4.57
N GLY A 102 7.10 5.66 5.41
CA GLY A 102 8.00 4.53 5.69
C GLY A 102 7.80 4.01 7.11
N ILE A 103 7.92 2.71 7.30
CA ILE A 103 8.02 2.04 8.60
C ILE A 103 9.21 1.11 8.51
N HIS A 104 10.19 1.33 9.36
CA HIS A 104 11.42 0.57 9.46
C HIS A 104 11.45 -0.09 10.85
N ALA A 105 11.08 -1.35 10.91
CA ALA A 105 11.14 -2.16 12.12
C ALA A 105 12.14 -3.30 11.92
N ASP A 106 12.60 -3.95 12.98
CA ASP A 106 13.61 -5.01 12.92
C ASP A 106 13.26 -6.15 11.97
N THR A 107 11.97 -6.46 11.83
CA THR A 107 11.47 -7.55 10.99
C THR A 107 10.73 -7.11 9.74
N LEU A 108 10.36 -5.82 9.65
CA LEU A 108 9.47 -5.31 8.60
C LEU A 108 9.95 -3.96 8.06
N ASP A 109 10.18 -3.90 6.77
CA ASP A 109 10.38 -2.65 6.04
C ASP A 109 9.16 -2.39 5.13
N ARG A 110 8.47 -1.29 5.37
CA ARG A 110 7.26 -0.90 4.65
C ARG A 110 7.39 0.51 4.09
N GLY A 111 7.27 0.65 2.79
CA GLY A 111 7.21 1.94 2.10
C GLY A 111 5.88 2.13 1.36
N ARG A 112 5.31 3.33 1.45
CA ARG A 112 4.11 3.72 0.71
C ARG A 112 4.27 5.11 0.14
N THR A 113 4.27 5.21 -1.18
CA THR A 113 4.30 6.46 -1.93
C THR A 113 2.93 6.71 -2.56
N ARG A 114 2.45 7.96 -2.49
CA ARG A 114 1.23 8.41 -3.16
C ARG A 114 1.50 9.72 -3.87
N ILE A 115 1.01 9.81 -5.10
CA ILE A 115 1.09 11.03 -5.91
C ILE A 115 -0.33 11.39 -6.34
N LEU A 116 -0.71 12.67 -6.17
CA LEU A 116 -2.06 13.18 -6.47
C LEU A 116 -3.15 12.29 -5.86
N LEU A 117 -3.07 12.07 -4.53
CA LEU A 117 -3.97 11.22 -3.72
C LEU A 117 -3.94 9.74 -4.14
N PHE A 118 -4.50 9.43 -5.28
CA PHE A 118 -4.69 8.06 -5.78
C PHE A 118 -4.25 7.87 -7.24
N LEU A 119 -3.82 8.94 -7.94
CA LEU A 119 -3.41 8.82 -9.34
C LEU A 119 -2.27 7.83 -9.51
N TYR A 120 -1.27 7.91 -8.64
CA TYR A 120 -0.21 6.92 -8.53
C TYR A 120 -0.06 6.48 -7.08
N GLN A 121 -0.01 5.17 -6.86
CA GLN A 121 0.29 4.57 -5.56
C GLN A 121 1.31 3.46 -5.73
N HIS A 122 2.32 3.46 -4.87
CA HIS A 122 3.26 2.35 -4.74
C HIS A 122 3.36 1.96 -3.28
N ALA A 123 3.13 0.69 -2.99
CA ALA A 123 3.29 0.10 -1.67
C ALA A 123 4.21 -1.11 -1.75
N LYS A 124 5.18 -1.19 -0.85
CA LYS A 124 6.09 -2.32 -0.72
C LYS A 124 6.22 -2.69 0.74
N ASP A 125 5.98 -3.95 1.05
CA ASP A 125 6.19 -4.53 2.37
C ASP A 125 7.23 -5.65 2.22
N LYS A 126 8.36 -5.55 2.88
CA LYS A 126 9.45 -6.53 2.88
C LYS A 126 9.63 -7.09 4.27
N ASN A 127 9.58 -8.40 4.40
CA ASN A 127 9.98 -9.08 5.62
C ASN A 127 11.50 -9.26 5.61
N LEU A 128 12.19 -8.64 6.57
CA LEU A 128 13.66 -8.64 6.64
C LEU A 128 14.21 -9.99 7.08
N THR A 129 13.45 -10.77 7.85
CA THR A 129 13.86 -12.09 8.33
C THR A 129 13.83 -13.14 7.22
N THR A 130 12.77 -13.14 6.38
CA THR A 130 12.60 -14.14 5.31
C THR A 130 13.05 -13.64 3.94
N GLY A 131 13.35 -12.37 3.78
CA GLY A 131 13.67 -11.71 2.52
C GLY A 131 12.48 -11.60 1.54
N LYS A 132 11.33 -12.19 1.86
CA LYS A 132 10.13 -12.15 1.03
C LYS A 132 9.51 -10.76 1.04
N TYR A 133 8.96 -10.36 -0.09
CA TYR A 133 8.28 -9.07 -0.20
C TYR A 133 6.97 -9.20 -0.97
N ARG A 134 6.06 -8.30 -0.69
CA ARG A 134 4.91 -8.02 -1.53
C ARG A 134 4.97 -6.57 -1.99
N SER A 135 4.53 -6.32 -3.20
CA SER A 135 4.43 -4.97 -3.72
C SER A 135 3.13 -4.77 -4.50
N ARG A 136 2.67 -3.55 -4.50
CA ARG A 136 1.52 -3.12 -5.28
C ARG A 136 1.83 -1.75 -5.89
N THR A 137 1.64 -1.64 -7.20
CA THR A 137 1.78 -0.39 -7.95
C THR A 137 0.50 -0.14 -8.73
N ASP A 138 -0.13 0.98 -8.46
CA ASP A 138 -1.37 1.40 -9.12
C ASP A 138 -1.11 2.71 -9.86
N LEU A 139 -1.54 2.80 -11.10
CA LEU A 139 -1.64 4.04 -11.88
C LEU A 139 -3.09 4.18 -12.36
N TRP A 140 -3.85 4.97 -11.66
CA TRP A 140 -5.28 5.16 -11.93
C TRP A 140 -5.54 5.94 -13.21
N PRO A 141 -6.53 5.53 -14.04
CA PRO A 141 -7.29 4.27 -13.99
C PRO A 141 -6.63 3.15 -14.79
N LEU A 142 -5.36 3.33 -15.21
CA LEU A 142 -4.71 2.58 -16.29
C LEU A 142 -4.33 1.15 -15.89
N PHE A 143 -3.67 0.95 -14.76
CA PHE A 143 -3.28 -0.40 -14.36
C PHE A 143 -3.08 -0.57 -12.85
N VAL A 144 -3.17 -1.83 -12.44
CA VAL A 144 -2.75 -2.32 -11.12
C VAL A 144 -1.81 -3.50 -11.30
N HIS A 145 -0.61 -3.39 -10.76
CA HIS A 145 0.36 -4.48 -10.67
C HIS A 145 0.51 -4.92 -9.22
N ARG A 146 0.47 -6.23 -8.96
CA ARG A 146 0.66 -6.83 -7.64
C ARG A 146 1.69 -7.93 -7.70
N HIS A 147 2.51 -7.99 -6.66
CA HIS A 147 3.42 -9.10 -6.38
C HIS A 147 3.16 -9.54 -4.94
N ASN A 148 2.87 -10.81 -4.72
CA ASN A 148 2.53 -11.37 -3.43
C ASN A 148 3.73 -12.07 -2.79
N LEU A 149 3.62 -12.38 -1.48
CA LEU A 149 4.67 -13.06 -0.70
C LEU A 149 5.01 -14.49 -1.21
N ASP A 150 4.08 -15.14 -1.89
CA ASP A 150 4.25 -16.45 -2.53
C ASP A 150 4.97 -16.37 -3.89
N GLY A 151 5.34 -15.18 -4.33
CA GLY A 151 5.96 -14.90 -5.62
C GLY A 151 4.95 -14.75 -6.77
N THR A 152 3.66 -14.96 -6.54
CA THR A 152 2.65 -14.74 -7.57
C THR A 152 2.59 -13.27 -7.98
N SER A 153 2.52 -13.02 -9.27
CA SER A 153 2.38 -11.67 -9.82
C SER A 153 1.14 -11.55 -10.69
N ARG A 154 0.50 -10.40 -10.61
CA ARG A 154 -0.71 -10.08 -11.37
C ARG A 154 -0.63 -8.67 -11.91
N LEU A 155 -0.86 -8.51 -13.19
CA LEU A 155 -1.04 -7.21 -13.85
C LEU A 155 -2.44 -7.14 -14.44
N GLN A 156 -3.13 -6.05 -14.16
CA GLN A 156 -4.46 -5.77 -14.68
C GLN A 156 -4.43 -4.39 -15.36
N VAL A 157 -4.87 -4.32 -16.60
CA VAL A 157 -4.98 -3.09 -17.37
C VAL A 157 -6.45 -2.69 -17.40
N LEU A 158 -6.69 -1.45 -17.12
CA LEU A 158 -7.93 -0.77 -16.78
C LEU A 158 -8.49 -1.27 -15.44
N ALA A 159 -8.27 -0.44 -14.40
CA ALA A 159 -8.57 -0.76 -13.01
C ALA A 159 -9.14 0.47 -12.27
N PRO A 160 -10.34 0.96 -12.66
CA PRO A 160 -10.88 2.21 -12.10
C PRO A 160 -11.27 2.13 -10.63
N LEU A 161 -11.78 1.00 -10.16
CA LEU A 161 -12.24 0.85 -8.78
C LEU A 161 -11.24 0.17 -7.84
N GLU A 162 -10.32 -0.64 -8.36
CA GLU A 162 -9.34 -1.38 -7.57
C GLU A 162 -8.34 -0.47 -6.87
N THR A 163 -8.04 0.69 -7.46
CA THR A 163 -7.17 1.70 -6.87
C THR A 163 -7.88 2.48 -5.77
N LEU A 164 -9.16 2.78 -5.95
CA LEU A 164 -9.97 3.51 -4.97
C LEU A 164 -10.35 2.64 -3.77
N LEU A 165 -10.62 1.34 -4.00
CA LEU A 165 -11.04 0.37 -3.00
C LEU A 165 -10.07 -0.83 -2.94
N PRO A 166 -8.82 -0.61 -2.50
CA PRO A 166 -7.73 -1.57 -2.65
C PRO A 166 -7.87 -2.86 -1.84
N MET A 167 -8.79 -2.91 -0.87
CA MET A 167 -9.02 -4.06 0.01
C MET A 167 -10.27 -4.87 -0.35
N SER A 168 -11.05 -4.45 -1.35
CA SER A 168 -12.31 -5.09 -1.69
C SER A 168 -12.09 -6.31 -2.59
N LYS A 169 -12.05 -7.50 -1.99
CA LYS A 169 -12.03 -8.78 -2.72
C LYS A 169 -13.27 -8.98 -3.59
N SER A 170 -14.41 -8.39 -3.20
CA SER A 170 -15.65 -8.46 -3.97
C SER A 170 -15.53 -7.73 -5.30
N ILE A 171 -14.95 -6.54 -5.31
CA ILE A 171 -14.71 -5.78 -6.55
C ILE A 171 -13.80 -6.57 -7.47
N GLU A 172 -12.70 -7.09 -6.94
CA GLU A 172 -11.73 -7.85 -7.72
C GLU A 172 -12.30 -9.13 -8.33
N ARG A 173 -13.20 -9.80 -7.64
CA ARG A 173 -13.80 -11.06 -8.09
C ARG A 173 -15.00 -10.86 -9.01
N ASN A 174 -15.91 -9.97 -8.63
CA ASN A 174 -17.23 -9.89 -9.25
C ASN A 174 -17.33 -8.78 -10.29
N TRP A 175 -16.61 -7.67 -10.11
CA TRP A 175 -16.77 -6.47 -10.92
C TRP A 175 -15.59 -6.19 -11.84
N SER A 176 -14.34 -6.45 -11.42
CA SER A 176 -13.15 -6.24 -12.26
C SER A 176 -13.27 -6.83 -13.67
N PRO A 177 -13.85 -8.03 -13.88
CA PRO A 177 -14.01 -8.57 -15.23
C PRO A 177 -14.79 -7.68 -16.17
N LEU A 178 -15.68 -6.80 -15.68
CA LEU A 178 -16.53 -5.95 -16.53
C LEU A 178 -15.77 -4.83 -17.25
N TRP A 179 -14.66 -4.34 -16.67
CA TRP A 179 -13.87 -3.25 -17.29
C TRP A 179 -12.43 -3.63 -17.62
N THR A 180 -11.96 -4.76 -17.13
CA THR A 180 -10.59 -5.20 -17.41
C THR A 180 -10.38 -5.47 -18.90
N VAL A 181 -9.49 -4.70 -19.51
CA VAL A 181 -9.10 -4.91 -20.91
C VAL A 181 -8.12 -6.09 -21.01
N TRP A 182 -7.13 -6.14 -20.12
CA TRP A 182 -6.15 -7.23 -20.08
C TRP A 182 -5.78 -7.59 -18.65
N ARG A 183 -5.65 -8.87 -18.40
CA ARG A 183 -5.22 -9.42 -17.13
C ARG A 183 -4.21 -10.53 -17.34
N GLY A 184 -3.06 -10.42 -16.70
CA GLY A 184 -2.01 -11.44 -16.69
C GLY A 184 -1.69 -11.86 -15.28
N GLU A 185 -1.58 -13.16 -15.06
CA GLU A 185 -1.18 -13.75 -13.78
C GLU A 185 -0.05 -14.74 -14.01
N LYS A 186 0.92 -14.75 -13.11
CA LYS A 186 2.06 -15.69 -13.13
C LYS A 186 2.27 -16.24 -11.73
N ASN A 187 2.32 -17.54 -11.62
CA ASN A 187 2.67 -18.25 -10.40
C ASN A 187 4.02 -18.97 -10.62
N PRO A 188 5.11 -18.48 -10.05
CA PRO A 188 6.43 -19.10 -10.23
C PRO A 188 6.56 -20.45 -9.51
N ALA A 189 5.79 -20.71 -8.44
CA ALA A 189 5.85 -21.94 -7.69
C ALA A 189 5.27 -23.14 -8.48
N THR A 190 4.19 -22.89 -9.25
CA THR A 190 3.55 -23.92 -10.08
C THR A 190 3.97 -23.83 -11.56
N GLY A 191 4.68 -22.78 -11.96
CA GLY A 191 5.01 -22.49 -13.35
C GLY A 191 3.80 -22.10 -14.20
N GLU A 192 2.66 -21.81 -13.57
CA GLU A 192 1.42 -21.46 -14.25
C GLU A 192 1.41 -20.00 -14.65
N THR A 193 0.91 -19.74 -15.86
CA THR A 193 0.62 -18.40 -16.37
C THR A 193 -0.79 -18.39 -16.94
N SER A 194 -1.54 -17.32 -16.61
CA SER A 194 -2.88 -17.08 -17.15
C SER A 194 -2.94 -15.67 -17.74
N GLN A 195 -3.52 -15.56 -18.90
CA GLN A 195 -3.74 -14.29 -19.59
C GLN A 195 -5.18 -14.24 -20.11
N SER A 196 -5.85 -13.12 -19.90
CA SER A 196 -7.17 -12.87 -20.46
C SER A 196 -7.27 -11.47 -21.06
N LEU A 197 -8.01 -11.35 -22.15
CA LEU A 197 -8.27 -10.11 -22.89
C LEU A 197 -9.77 -9.94 -23.03
N LEU A 198 -10.27 -8.71 -22.80
CA LEU A 198 -11.66 -8.27 -23.03
C LEU A 198 -12.69 -9.33 -22.60
N TRP A 199 -13.03 -9.37 -21.30
CA TRP A 199 -14.07 -10.27 -20.74
C TRP A 199 -13.92 -11.75 -21.10
N ASN A 200 -12.69 -12.23 -21.26
CA ASN A 200 -12.38 -13.58 -21.79
C ASN A 200 -12.72 -13.79 -23.29
N LEU A 201 -12.76 -12.72 -24.08
CA LEU A 201 -12.79 -12.86 -25.55
C LEU A 201 -11.61 -13.73 -26.03
N TYR A 202 -10.45 -13.55 -25.39
CA TYR A 202 -9.30 -14.44 -25.49
C TYR A 202 -8.81 -14.78 -24.09
N ARG A 203 -8.59 -16.07 -23.83
CA ARG A 203 -7.95 -16.57 -22.60
C ARG A 203 -6.91 -17.61 -22.93
N ARG A 204 -5.75 -17.50 -22.32
CA ARG A 204 -4.66 -18.45 -22.43
C ARG A 204 -4.18 -18.83 -21.03
N GLU A 205 -4.09 -20.12 -20.80
CA GLU A 205 -3.51 -20.70 -19.60
C GLU A 205 -2.37 -21.63 -20.01
N THR A 206 -1.24 -21.49 -19.36
CA THR A 206 -0.07 -22.35 -19.60
C THR A 206 0.43 -22.85 -18.26
N SER A 207 0.52 -24.15 -18.12
CA SER A 207 1.19 -24.84 -17.03
C SER A 207 2.34 -25.67 -17.58
N PRO A 208 3.23 -26.21 -16.75
CA PRO A 208 4.35 -27.05 -17.21
C PRO A 208 3.91 -28.25 -18.07
N THR A 209 2.73 -28.81 -17.79
CA THR A 209 2.21 -30.02 -18.45
C THR A 209 1.10 -29.73 -19.47
N THR A 210 0.44 -28.57 -19.40
CA THR A 210 -0.75 -28.31 -20.21
C THR A 210 -0.77 -26.88 -20.74
N LYS A 211 -1.26 -26.73 -21.96
CA LYS A 211 -1.54 -25.43 -22.58
C LYS A 211 -3.01 -25.40 -22.98
N LYS A 212 -3.76 -24.42 -22.47
CA LYS A 212 -5.16 -24.19 -22.79
C LYS A 212 -5.32 -22.83 -23.40
N GLY A 213 -6.12 -22.74 -24.44
CA GLY A 213 -6.51 -21.48 -25.07
C GLY A 213 -8.00 -21.48 -25.35
N SER A 214 -8.64 -20.35 -25.15
CA SER A 214 -10.02 -20.13 -25.56
C SER A 214 -10.17 -18.79 -26.28
N LEU A 215 -11.01 -18.76 -27.29
CA LEU A 215 -11.30 -17.59 -28.09
C LEU A 215 -12.82 -17.43 -28.22
N LEU A 216 -13.29 -16.19 -28.38
CA LEU A 216 -14.71 -15.84 -28.50
C LEU A 216 -15.54 -16.44 -27.36
N PHE A 217 -15.20 -16.07 -26.10
CA PHE A 217 -15.90 -16.52 -24.89
C PHE A 217 -15.97 -18.04 -24.73
N GLY A 218 -14.98 -18.76 -25.29
CA GLY A 218 -14.92 -20.21 -25.20
C GLY A 218 -15.60 -20.97 -26.34
N LEU A 219 -16.07 -20.29 -27.38
CA LEU A 219 -16.60 -20.96 -28.59
C LEU A 219 -15.53 -21.80 -29.28
N PHE A 220 -14.28 -21.31 -29.31
CA PHE A 220 -13.12 -22.05 -29.76
C PHE A 220 -12.25 -22.37 -28.55
N GLN A 221 -11.98 -23.63 -28.32
CA GLN A 221 -11.12 -24.08 -27.23
C GLN A 221 -10.02 -24.98 -27.78
N TYR A 222 -8.83 -24.78 -27.28
CA TYR A 222 -7.65 -25.60 -27.55
C TYR A 222 -7.06 -26.08 -26.22
N GLU A 223 -6.80 -27.35 -26.11
CA GLU A 223 -6.10 -27.98 -25.01
C GLU A 223 -5.01 -28.89 -25.55
N SER A 224 -3.78 -28.70 -25.07
CA SER A 224 -2.63 -29.51 -25.44
C SER A 224 -1.94 -30.00 -24.18
N ASN A 225 -1.84 -31.30 -24.01
CA ASN A 225 -1.03 -32.00 -23.02
C ASN A 225 0.11 -32.70 -23.73
N ALA A 226 1.05 -33.31 -22.98
CA ALA A 226 2.16 -34.11 -23.54
C ALA A 226 1.68 -35.25 -24.44
N GLU A 227 0.53 -35.84 -24.15
CA GLU A 227 -0.01 -37.03 -24.84
C GLU A 227 -1.09 -36.75 -25.87
N SER A 228 -1.76 -35.59 -25.82
CA SER A 228 -2.92 -35.33 -26.67
C SER A 228 -3.13 -33.87 -26.95
N LYS A 229 -3.63 -33.57 -28.15
CA LYS A 229 -4.12 -32.25 -28.54
C LYS A 229 -5.61 -32.36 -28.82
N ARG A 230 -6.40 -31.49 -28.19
CA ARG A 230 -7.86 -31.46 -28.32
C ARG A 230 -8.32 -30.10 -28.77
N TRP A 231 -9.22 -30.09 -29.75
CA TRP A 231 -9.90 -28.90 -30.21
C TRP A 231 -11.39 -29.06 -29.96
N ARG A 232 -12.04 -28.02 -29.51
CA ARG A 232 -13.49 -27.96 -29.32
C ARG A 232 -14.02 -26.72 -30.03
N LEU A 233 -15.09 -26.89 -30.80
CA LEU A 233 -15.85 -25.82 -31.43
C LEU A 233 -17.28 -25.88 -30.91
N PHE A 234 -17.84 -24.79 -30.41
CA PHE A 234 -19.17 -24.76 -29.78
C PHE A 234 -19.34 -25.86 -28.72
N TYR A 235 -18.29 -26.09 -27.90
CA TYR A 235 -18.24 -27.16 -26.89
C TYR A 235 -18.25 -28.59 -27.46
N LEU A 236 -18.32 -28.79 -28.76
CA LEU A 236 -18.25 -30.10 -29.41
C LEU A 236 -16.82 -30.46 -29.75
N PRO A 237 -16.36 -31.68 -29.49
CA PRO A 237 -15.00 -32.11 -29.82
C PRO A 237 -14.84 -32.28 -31.34
N LEU A 238 -13.85 -31.59 -31.93
CA LEU A 238 -13.61 -31.64 -33.37
C LEU A 238 -12.70 -32.79 -33.78
N LYS A 239 -11.67 -33.12 -33.03
CA LYS A 239 -10.74 -34.23 -33.30
C LYS A 239 -9.81 -34.50 -32.12
N LYS A 240 -9.55 -35.76 -31.83
CA LYS A 240 -8.50 -36.22 -30.92
C LYS A 240 -7.30 -36.67 -31.78
N SER A 241 -6.22 -35.87 -31.84
CA SER A 241 -4.97 -36.29 -32.46
C SER A 241 -4.11 -36.93 -31.37
N GLN A 242 -3.86 -38.24 -31.44
CA GLN A 242 -2.85 -38.90 -30.62
C GLN A 242 -1.47 -38.58 -31.19
N SER A 243 -0.52 -38.20 -30.34
CA SER A 243 0.88 -38.11 -30.69
C SER A 243 1.33 -39.53 -31.03
N ARG A 244 1.77 -39.75 -32.27
CA ARG A 244 2.35 -41.00 -32.73
C ARG A 244 3.69 -41.15 -32.03
N SER A 245 3.82 -42.08 -31.08
CA SER A 245 5.10 -42.52 -30.60
C SER A 245 5.80 -43.19 -31.79
N ASP A 246 6.89 -42.61 -32.28
CA ASP A 246 7.74 -43.20 -33.28
C ASP A 246 8.28 -44.52 -32.71
N HIS A 247 7.76 -45.61 -33.26
CA HIS A 247 8.26 -46.96 -33.06
C HIS A 247 9.62 -47.00 -33.77
N VAL A 248 10.70 -46.97 -32.99
CA VAL A 248 12.03 -47.29 -33.47
C VAL A 248 12.03 -48.80 -33.80
N PRO A 249 12.26 -49.20 -35.06
CA PRO A 249 12.40 -50.63 -35.38
C PRO A 249 13.74 -51.10 -34.82
N GLU A 250 13.65 -52.05 -33.93
CA GLU A 250 14.78 -52.83 -33.43
C GLU A 250 15.32 -53.70 -34.59
N HIS A 251 16.49 -53.31 -35.15
CA HIS A 251 17.23 -54.13 -36.08
C HIS A 251 17.93 -55.25 -35.30
N ARG A 252 17.56 -56.48 -35.63
CA ARG A 252 18.35 -57.69 -35.36
C ARG A 252 19.57 -57.76 -36.28
#